data_370d5b6e5423204338f7540ca7951c5f
#
_entry.id   370d5b6e5423204338f7540ca7951c5f
#
_cell.length_a   1.000
_cell.length_b   1.000
_cell.length_c   1.000
_cell.angle_alpha   90.00
_cell.angle_beta   90.00
_cell.angle_gamma   90.00
#
_symmetry.space_group_name_H-M   'P 1'
#
loop_
_entity.id
_entity.type
_entity.pdbx_description
1 polymer ?
#
loop_
_entity_poly.entity_id
_entity_poly.type
_entity_poly.pdbx_seq_one_letter_code
_entity_poly.pdbx_strand_id
1 'polypeptide(L)'
;MGQKKNLEAAQLAAEFLANEVPVAAICGATAGLARAGLLDKVLHTSNSKDYIAQTGYQGAPFYRVSPTVRAGGLITAPATNSLEFAREIFSCLGVYSDEVLAGWYNLFNTGDARYFAD
;
A
#
# COMPACT_ATOMS: atom_id res chain seq x y z
N MET A 1 12.72 -3.20 -20.65
CA MET A 1 11.75 -2.09 -20.67
C MET A 1 11.07 -1.88 -19.33
N GLY A 2 10.55 -2.91 -18.68
CA GLY A 2 9.89 -2.80 -17.40
C GLY A 2 10.77 -2.31 -16.26
N GLN A 3 12.02 -2.77 -16.19
CA GLN A 3 12.93 -2.41 -15.10
C GLN A 3 13.29 -0.92 -15.10
N LYS A 4 13.49 -0.34 -16.28
CA LYS A 4 13.82 1.09 -16.36
C LYS A 4 12.64 1.95 -15.92
N LYS A 5 11.44 1.63 -16.38
CA LYS A 5 10.22 2.35 -15.98
C LYS A 5 9.92 2.17 -14.49
N ASN A 6 10.14 0.97 -13.96
CA ASN A 6 9.97 0.70 -12.54
C ASN A 6 10.95 1.50 -11.68
N LEU A 7 12.19 1.65 -12.16
CA LEU A 7 13.18 2.46 -11.47
C LEU A 7 12.80 3.94 -11.46
N GLU A 8 12.32 4.46 -12.58
CA GLU A 8 11.84 5.84 -12.67
C GLU A 8 10.65 6.08 -11.74
N ALA A 9 9.71 5.12 -11.69
CA ALA A 9 8.56 5.21 -10.78
C ALA A 9 9.01 5.19 -9.31
N ALA A 10 9.99 4.34 -8.98
CA ALA A 10 10.51 4.28 -7.62
C ALA A 10 11.25 5.54 -7.23
N GLN A 11 11.97 6.15 -8.15
CA GLN A 11 12.64 7.44 -7.91
C GLN A 11 11.62 8.54 -7.66
N LEU A 12 10.53 8.56 -8.41
CA LEU A 12 9.44 9.52 -8.21
C LEU A 12 8.77 9.31 -6.86
N ALA A 13 8.55 8.05 -6.48
CA ALA A 13 7.99 7.72 -5.17
C ALA A 13 8.88 8.23 -4.04
N ALA A 14 10.21 8.07 -4.18
CA ALA A 14 11.16 8.57 -3.20
C ALA A 14 11.07 10.09 -3.07
N GLU A 15 10.93 10.80 -4.18
CA GLU A 15 10.78 12.26 -4.17
C GLU A 15 9.49 12.69 -3.47
N PHE A 16 8.38 11.99 -3.76
CA PHE A 16 7.11 12.28 -3.10
C PHE A 16 7.20 12.06 -1.60
N LEU A 17 7.77 10.94 -1.17
CA LEU A 17 7.92 10.66 0.26
C LEU A 17 8.82 11.69 0.95
N ALA A 18 9.90 12.11 0.29
CA ALA A 18 10.80 13.15 0.82
C ALA A 18 10.09 14.50 0.97
N ASN A 19 9.07 14.76 0.17
CA ASN A 19 8.28 16.00 0.22
C ASN A 19 6.96 15.83 0.98
N GLU A 20 6.84 14.74 1.76
CA GLU A 20 5.66 14.45 2.57
C GLU A 20 4.38 14.26 1.75
N VAL A 21 4.52 13.82 0.50
CA VAL A 21 3.38 13.44 -0.36
C VAL A 21 3.16 11.93 -0.19
N PRO A 22 1.94 11.50 0.15
CA PRO A 22 1.66 10.08 0.37
C PRO A 22 1.88 9.26 -0.90
N VAL A 23 2.40 8.03 -0.71
CA VAL A 23 2.62 7.06 -1.78
C VAL A 23 1.92 5.75 -1.37
N ALA A 24 1.20 5.17 -2.31
CA ALA A 24 0.52 3.90 -2.09
C ALA A 24 0.95 2.89 -3.15
N ALA A 25 1.31 1.68 -2.72
CA ALA A 25 1.77 0.62 -3.61
C ALA A 25 1.12 -0.71 -3.27
N ILE A 26 0.62 -1.39 -4.28
CA ILE A 26 -0.04 -2.69 -4.14
C ILE A 26 0.63 -3.71 -5.06
N CYS A 27 0.65 -4.97 -4.63
CA CYS A 27 1.12 -6.09 -5.46
C CYS A 27 2.56 -5.89 -5.94
N GLY A 28 2.76 -5.94 -7.25
CA GLY A 28 4.10 -5.82 -7.87
C GLY A 28 4.79 -4.48 -7.63
N ALA A 29 4.03 -3.42 -7.40
CA ALA A 29 4.61 -2.11 -7.10
C ALA A 29 5.43 -2.13 -5.81
N THR A 30 5.04 -2.95 -4.81
CA THR A 30 5.81 -3.10 -3.58
C THR A 30 7.21 -3.64 -3.84
N ALA A 31 7.34 -4.58 -4.79
CA ALA A 31 8.63 -5.11 -5.18
C ALA A 31 9.51 -4.03 -5.83
N GLY A 32 8.92 -3.15 -6.63
CA GLY A 32 9.65 -2.02 -7.19
C GLY A 32 10.21 -1.09 -6.13
N LEU A 33 9.42 -0.79 -5.11
CA LEU A 33 9.88 0.02 -3.99
C LEU A 33 10.98 -0.69 -3.20
N ALA A 34 10.85 -1.99 -3.00
CA ALA A 34 11.85 -2.79 -2.29
C ALA A 34 13.20 -2.76 -3.01
N ARG A 35 13.20 -2.92 -4.34
CA ARG A 35 14.43 -2.87 -5.13
C ARG A 35 15.12 -1.52 -5.05
N ALA A 36 14.38 -0.46 -4.84
CA ALA A 36 14.91 0.90 -4.71
C ALA A 36 15.34 1.25 -3.28
N GLY A 37 15.21 0.31 -2.34
CA GLY A 37 15.60 0.53 -0.95
C GLY A 37 14.58 1.29 -0.10
N LEU A 38 13.40 1.56 -0.63
CA LEU A 38 12.40 2.39 0.06
C LEU A 38 11.68 1.64 1.18
N LEU A 39 11.80 0.32 1.25
CA LEU A 39 11.19 -0.49 2.30
C LEU A 39 12.20 -0.97 3.36
N ASP A 40 13.45 -0.56 3.26
CA ASP A 40 14.52 -1.10 4.10
C ASP A 40 14.39 -0.75 5.57
N LYS A 41 13.73 0.35 5.89
CA LYS A 41 13.64 0.87 7.26
C LYS A 41 12.22 1.26 7.67
N VAL A 42 11.20 0.85 6.93
CA VAL A 42 9.81 1.21 7.21
C VAL A 42 8.92 -0.02 7.27
N LEU A 43 7.94 0.00 8.15
CA LEU A 43 6.93 -1.05 8.21
C LEU A 43 6.20 -1.13 6.87
N HIS A 44 6.01 -2.34 6.38
CA HIS A 44 5.39 -2.57 5.08
C HIS A 44 4.81 -3.97 4.98
N THR A 45 4.02 -4.20 3.95
CA THR A 45 3.57 -5.51 3.54
C THR A 45 3.72 -5.69 2.04
N SER A 46 3.42 -6.89 1.54
CA SER A 46 3.46 -7.25 0.14
C SER A 46 2.61 -8.51 -0.06
N ASN A 47 2.70 -9.12 -1.24
CA ASN A 47 1.97 -10.36 -1.55
C ASN A 47 2.30 -11.50 -0.57
N SER A 48 3.58 -11.65 -0.26
CA SER A 48 4.04 -12.57 0.78
C SER A 48 5.48 -12.23 1.17
N LYS A 49 5.92 -12.75 2.29
CA LYS A 49 7.30 -12.58 2.74
C LYS A 49 8.30 -13.13 1.72
N ASP A 50 8.00 -14.31 1.16
CA ASP A 50 8.87 -14.94 0.17
C ASP A 50 8.89 -14.17 -1.13
N TYR A 51 7.74 -13.65 -1.54
CA TYR A 51 7.64 -12.85 -2.76
C TYR A 51 8.55 -11.62 -2.71
N ILE A 52 8.47 -10.85 -1.64
CA ILE A 52 9.24 -9.62 -1.52
C ILE A 52 10.73 -9.91 -1.25
N ALA A 53 11.04 -11.03 -0.60
CA ALA A 53 12.42 -11.44 -0.34
C ALA A 53 13.21 -11.69 -1.63
N GLN A 54 12.54 -12.06 -2.72
CA GLN A 54 13.19 -12.28 -4.00
C GLN A 54 13.85 -11.02 -4.57
N THR A 55 13.48 -9.86 -4.09
CA THR A 55 14.11 -8.60 -4.50
C THR A 55 15.50 -8.41 -3.89
N GLY A 56 15.85 -9.18 -2.87
CA GLY A 56 17.12 -9.02 -2.16
C GLY A 56 17.19 -7.78 -1.27
N TYR A 57 16.03 -7.18 -0.96
CA TYR A 57 15.99 -5.95 -0.16
C TYR A 57 16.37 -6.20 1.30
N GLN A 58 16.63 -5.15 2.04
CA GLN A 58 17.09 -5.21 3.42
C GLN A 58 15.98 -4.94 4.44
N GLY A 59 14.73 -4.95 4.01
CA GLY A 59 13.59 -4.58 4.84
C GLY A 59 12.85 -5.72 5.51
N ALA A 60 13.35 -6.96 5.44
CA ALA A 60 12.68 -8.12 6.00
C ALA A 60 12.24 -7.95 7.46
N PRO A 61 13.06 -7.33 8.35
CA PRO A 61 12.63 -7.12 9.74
C PRO A 61 11.40 -6.22 9.89
N PHE A 62 11.09 -5.44 8.88
CA PHE A 62 9.97 -4.50 8.89
C PHE A 62 8.74 -5.02 8.15
N TYR A 63 8.80 -6.23 7.59
CA TYR A 63 7.66 -6.85 6.93
C TYR A 63 6.59 -7.26 7.94
N ARG A 64 5.33 -7.02 7.59
CA ARG A 64 4.19 -7.42 8.42
C ARG A 64 3.14 -8.13 7.57
N VAL A 65 2.58 -9.20 8.13
CA VAL A 65 1.42 -9.89 7.53
C VAL A 65 0.18 -9.11 7.94
N SER A 66 -0.36 -8.36 7.00
CA SER A 66 -1.51 -7.49 7.24
C SER A 66 -2.22 -7.21 5.93
N PRO A 67 -3.54 -6.95 5.95
CA PRO A 67 -4.25 -6.50 4.73
C PRO A 67 -3.69 -5.21 4.15
N THR A 68 -3.24 -4.31 5.00
CA THR A 68 -2.52 -3.09 4.62
C THR A 68 -1.54 -2.72 5.72
N VAL A 69 -0.51 -1.99 5.35
CA VAL A 69 0.39 -1.35 6.31
C VAL A 69 0.57 0.10 5.88
N ARG A 70 0.37 1.01 6.82
CA ARG A 70 0.61 2.43 6.64
C ARG A 70 1.70 2.88 7.59
N ALA A 71 2.79 3.40 7.03
CA ALA A 71 3.93 3.88 7.81
C ALA A 71 4.35 5.23 7.24
N GLY A 72 4.18 6.28 8.03
CA GLY A 72 4.37 7.63 7.54
C GLY A 72 3.44 7.91 6.37
N GLY A 73 3.97 8.35 5.25
CA GLY A 73 3.20 8.57 4.03
C GLY A 73 3.13 7.37 3.10
N LEU A 74 3.63 6.21 3.49
CA LEU A 74 3.67 5.04 2.63
C LEU A 74 2.60 4.03 3.02
N ILE A 75 1.78 3.63 2.04
CA ILE A 75 0.77 2.58 2.21
C ILE A 75 1.13 1.43 1.29
N THR A 76 1.19 0.21 1.85
CA THR A 76 1.47 -1.00 1.08
C THR A 76 0.38 -2.04 1.32
N ALA A 77 0.13 -2.90 0.32
CA ALA A 77 -0.87 -3.96 0.43
C ALA A 77 -0.55 -5.12 -0.51
N PRO A 78 -0.99 -6.35 -0.17
CA PRO A 78 -0.94 -7.47 -1.11
C PRO A 78 -2.05 -7.37 -2.16
N ALA A 79 -1.88 -8.09 -3.26
CA ALA A 79 -2.83 -8.09 -4.37
C ALA A 79 -4.26 -8.49 -3.95
N THR A 80 -4.37 -9.31 -2.91
CA THR A 80 -5.65 -9.84 -2.46
C THR A 80 -6.48 -8.84 -1.64
N ASN A 81 -5.92 -7.69 -1.29
CA ASN A 81 -6.56 -6.73 -0.38
C ASN A 81 -6.74 -5.36 -1.01
N SER A 82 -7.20 -5.35 -2.28
CA SER A 82 -7.42 -4.09 -3.00
C SER A 82 -8.45 -3.19 -2.34
N LEU A 83 -9.47 -3.78 -1.71
CA LEU A 83 -10.51 -3.02 -1.04
C LEU A 83 -9.98 -2.31 0.22
N GLU A 84 -9.22 -3.03 1.04
CA GLU A 84 -8.55 -2.46 2.20
C GLU A 84 -7.55 -1.39 1.80
N PHE A 85 -6.85 -1.62 0.68
CA PHE A 85 -5.90 -0.66 0.13
C PHE A 85 -6.59 0.66 -0.21
N ALA A 86 -7.72 0.60 -0.92
CA ALA A 86 -8.49 1.78 -1.25
C ALA A 86 -8.99 2.52 0.00
N ARG A 87 -9.47 1.77 1.00
CA ARG A 87 -9.92 2.36 2.25
C ARG A 87 -8.81 3.14 2.95
N GLU A 88 -7.61 2.56 3.00
CA GLU A 88 -6.46 3.22 3.62
C GLU A 88 -6.05 4.50 2.88
N ILE A 89 -6.10 4.48 1.55
CA ILE A 89 -5.80 5.66 0.75
C ILE A 89 -6.78 6.79 1.08
N PHE A 90 -8.07 6.49 1.07
CA PHE A 90 -9.09 7.51 1.36
C PHE A 90 -8.97 8.03 2.79
N SER A 91 -8.68 7.15 3.75
CA SER A 91 -8.42 7.56 5.13
C SER A 91 -7.21 8.49 5.22
N CYS A 92 -6.14 8.13 4.54
CA CYS A 92 -4.90 8.92 4.53
C CYS A 92 -5.13 10.32 3.96
N LEU A 93 -5.96 10.42 2.91
CA LEU A 93 -6.24 11.70 2.25
C LEU A 93 -7.28 12.53 3.00
N GLY A 94 -7.99 11.94 3.96
CA GLY A 94 -9.03 12.66 4.72
C GLY A 94 -10.23 13.07 3.89
N VAL A 95 -10.48 12.37 2.76
CA VAL A 95 -11.56 12.73 1.82
C VAL A 95 -12.94 12.40 2.37
N TYR A 96 -13.02 11.34 3.16
CA TYR A 96 -14.27 10.85 3.77
C TYR A 96 -14.07 10.63 5.26
N SER A 97 -15.15 10.72 6.03
CA SER A 97 -15.12 10.37 7.45
C SER A 97 -14.88 8.87 7.63
N ASP A 98 -14.40 8.48 8.80
CA ASP A 98 -14.19 7.06 9.11
C ASP A 98 -15.50 6.26 9.04
N GLU A 99 -16.62 6.88 9.44
CA GLU A 99 -17.94 6.26 9.39
C GLU A 99 -18.37 5.96 7.94
N VAL A 100 -18.17 6.92 7.03
CA VAL A 100 -18.50 6.73 5.61
C VAL A 100 -17.60 5.65 5.01
N LEU A 101 -16.30 5.65 5.33
CA LEU A 101 -15.39 4.64 4.84
C LEU A 101 -15.75 3.24 5.34
N ALA A 102 -16.18 3.12 6.59
CA ALA A 102 -16.61 1.84 7.14
C ALA A 102 -17.87 1.32 6.39
N GLY A 103 -18.81 2.21 6.07
CA GLY A 103 -19.99 1.86 5.29
C GLY A 103 -19.63 1.36 3.90
N TRP A 104 -18.77 2.06 3.20
CA TRP A 104 -18.29 1.66 1.89
C TRP A 104 -17.56 0.31 1.94
N TYR A 105 -16.66 0.16 2.89
CA TYR A 105 -15.89 -1.07 3.03
C TYR A 105 -16.84 -2.26 3.25
N ASN A 106 -17.80 -2.12 4.16
CA ASN A 106 -18.75 -3.19 4.45
C ASN A 106 -19.65 -3.50 3.25
N LEU A 107 -20.09 -2.48 2.52
CA LEU A 107 -20.89 -2.69 1.31
C LEU A 107 -20.13 -3.52 0.27
N PHE A 108 -18.92 -3.11 -0.09
CA PHE A 108 -18.17 -3.79 -1.13
C PHE A 108 -17.59 -5.13 -0.68
N ASN A 109 -17.32 -5.28 0.62
CA ASN A 109 -16.78 -6.51 1.15
C ASN A 109 -17.85 -7.60 1.29
N THR A 110 -19.09 -7.22 1.64
CA THR A 110 -20.18 -8.17 1.89
C THR A 110 -21.22 -8.19 0.80
N GLY A 111 -21.35 -7.12 0.01
CA GLY A 111 -22.42 -6.94 -0.95
C GLY A 111 -23.78 -6.65 -0.30
N ASP A 112 -23.83 -6.35 0.99
CA ASP A 112 -25.06 -6.14 1.74
C ASP A 112 -25.56 -4.72 1.55
N ALA A 113 -26.73 -4.57 0.93
CA ALA A 113 -27.33 -3.29 0.57
C ALA A 113 -27.63 -2.38 1.76
N ARG A 114 -27.69 -2.91 3.00
CA ARG A 114 -27.93 -2.07 4.18
C ARG A 114 -26.80 -1.05 4.41
N TYR A 115 -25.58 -1.33 3.91
CA TYR A 115 -24.46 -0.41 4.02
C TYR A 115 -24.50 0.69 2.96
N PHE A 116 -25.43 0.62 2.02
CA PHE A 116 -25.56 1.59 0.93
C PHE A 116 -26.39 2.81 1.36
N ALA A 117 -27.24 2.66 2.35
CA ALA A 117 -28.29 3.64 2.67
C ALA A 117 -27.77 4.93 3.32
N ASP A 118 -26.54 4.98 3.74
CA ASP A 118 -25.95 6.11 4.43
C ASP A 118 -24.76 6.65 3.65
#